data_8031c4333586d44d89750c11a6696768
#
_entry.id   8031c4333586d44d89750c11a6696768
#
_cell.length_a   1.000
_cell.length_b   1.000
_cell.length_c   1.000
_cell.angle_alpha   90.00
_cell.angle_beta   90.00
_cell.angle_gamma   90.00
#
_symmetry.space_group_name_H-M   'P 1'
#
loop_
_entity.id
_entity.type
_entity.pdbx_description
1 polymer ?
#
loop_
_entity_poly.entity_id
_entity_poly.type
_entity_poly.pdbx_seq_one_letter_code
_entity_poly.pdbx_strand_id
1 'polypeptide(L)'
;MRPEGENSVTSQWQYQVRFDVNDSATAESVRRKLRVPALAPLFDILAEHRAALKCQFDAFAEYVAAAEEHGVENYPLYQWTKATIENPAKKEKYLRSFTVYVDEREVYAKEIADSLEADLQPLATSGLIARISKYDTNPANNPQSPQRPRERS
;
A
#
# COMPACT_ATOMS: atom_id res chain seq x y z
N MET A 1 -8.00 -22.89 23.69
CA MET A 1 -7.94 -22.45 22.99
C MET A 1 -8.02 -21.75 22.84
N ARG A 2 -7.94 -21.78 22.79
CA ARG A 2 -7.82 -21.06 22.15
C ARG A 2 -8.27 -20.62 21.90
N PRO A 3 -8.48 -20.89 22.17
CA PRO A 3 -8.61 -20.40 21.57
C PRO A 3 -8.87 -19.96 21.15
N GLU A 4 -8.60 -20.10 21.13
CA GLU A 4 -8.68 -19.63 20.39
C GLU A 4 -8.98 -19.15 19.77
N GLY A 5 -9.14 -19.41 20.17
CA GLY A 5 -9.25 -19.02 19.20
C GLY A 5 -9.53 -18.54 18.88
N GLU A 6 -9.33 -18.55 19.07
CA GLU A 6 -9.31 -18.15 18.54
C GLU A 6 -9.27 -17.66 18.03
N ASN A 7 -9.25 -17.72 18.15
CA ASN A 7 -8.94 -17.39 17.53
C ASN A 7 -9.16 -17.05 16.90
N SER A 8 -9.07 -17.34 16.75
CA SER A 8 -9.12 -17.46 16.05
C SER A 8 -9.42 -17.18 15.17
N VAL A 9 -9.57 -17.32 14.86
CA VAL A 9 -10.14 -17.30 13.95
C VAL A 9 -10.13 -16.24 13.27
N THR A 10 -10.22 -15.61 13.69
CA THR A 10 -10.27 -14.50 13.21
C THR A 10 -9.41 -14.23 12.39
N SER A 11 -8.80 -13.86 12.29
CA SER A 11 -8.02 -13.35 11.57
C SER A 11 -7.11 -14.12 10.88
N GLN A 12 -7.50 -15.14 10.28
CA GLN A 12 -6.72 -15.75 9.26
C GLN A 12 -6.51 -14.81 8.08
N TRP A 13 -7.34 -13.80 7.95
CA TRP A 13 -7.16 -12.81 6.89
C TRP A 13 -6.50 -11.58 7.45
N GLN A 14 -5.59 -11.00 6.66
CA GLN A 14 -4.87 -9.80 7.03
C GLN A 14 -5.33 -8.63 6.19
N TYR A 15 -4.94 -7.44 6.60
CA TYR A 15 -5.41 -6.22 5.98
C TYR A 15 -4.25 -5.35 5.56
N GLN A 16 -4.52 -4.47 4.60
CA GLN A 16 -3.52 -3.53 4.11
C GLN A 16 -4.18 -2.16 4.01
N VAL A 17 -3.48 -1.13 4.45
CA VAL A 17 -3.95 0.24 4.33
C VAL A 17 -3.17 0.92 3.21
N ARG A 18 -3.88 1.63 2.35
CA ARG A 18 -3.31 2.44 1.30
C ARG A 18 -3.96 3.80 1.34
N PHE A 19 -3.27 4.81 0.81
CA PHE A 19 -3.90 6.11 0.65
C PHE A 19 -3.33 6.80 -0.58
N ASP A 20 -4.12 7.76 -1.09
CA ASP A 20 -3.72 8.60 -2.21
C ASP A 20 -3.60 10.02 -1.69
N VAL A 21 -2.58 10.75 -2.16
CA VAL A 21 -2.47 12.17 -1.86
C VAL A 21 -3.07 12.99 -3.00
N ASN A 22 -3.33 14.27 -2.74
CA ASN A 22 -4.10 15.09 -3.66
C ASN A 22 -3.36 15.54 -4.92
N ASP A 23 -2.05 15.70 -4.84
CA ASP A 23 -1.34 16.21 -6.00
C ASP A 23 0.08 15.65 -6.10
N SER A 24 0.69 15.88 -7.25
CA SER A 24 2.01 15.32 -7.55
C SER A 24 3.11 15.96 -6.70
N ALA A 25 2.98 17.22 -6.35
CA ALA A 25 4.00 17.87 -5.53
C ALA A 25 4.03 17.27 -4.14
N THR A 26 2.85 17.03 -3.55
CA THR A 26 2.76 16.37 -2.26
C THR A 26 3.32 14.96 -2.34
N ALA A 27 2.98 14.23 -3.41
CA ALA A 27 3.47 12.87 -3.59
C ALA A 27 5.00 12.84 -3.64
N GLU A 28 5.59 13.78 -4.36
CA GLU A 28 7.04 13.86 -4.49
C GLU A 28 7.68 14.11 -3.12
N SER A 29 7.10 15.02 -2.34
CA SER A 29 7.62 15.31 -1.00
C SER A 29 7.53 14.09 -0.08
N VAL A 30 6.43 13.34 -0.16
CA VAL A 30 6.27 12.14 0.64
C VAL A 30 7.29 11.08 0.21
N ARG A 31 7.45 10.87 -1.09
CA ARG A 31 8.39 9.88 -1.61
C ARG A 31 9.82 10.19 -1.17
N ARG A 32 10.17 11.47 -1.12
CA ARG A 32 11.50 11.90 -0.72
C ARG A 32 11.64 12.07 0.78
N LYS A 33 10.56 11.80 1.51
CA LYS A 33 10.54 11.88 2.98
C LYS A 33 10.98 13.24 3.50
N LEU A 34 10.52 14.29 2.83
CA LEU A 34 10.87 15.64 3.22
C LEU A 34 10.15 16.03 4.49
N ARG A 35 10.90 16.54 5.46
CA ARG A 35 10.35 16.89 6.78
C ARG A 35 9.83 18.32 6.78
N VAL A 36 8.82 18.57 5.96
CA VAL A 36 8.18 19.88 5.92
C VAL A 36 7.00 19.89 6.88
N PRO A 37 6.64 21.07 7.43
CA PRO A 37 5.57 21.11 8.45
C PRO A 37 4.26 20.51 8.01
N ALA A 38 3.90 20.65 6.75
CA ALA A 38 2.64 20.12 6.25
C ALA A 38 2.58 18.59 6.33
N LEU A 39 3.72 17.92 6.30
CA LEU A 39 3.78 16.46 6.34
C LEU A 39 4.08 15.91 7.72
N ALA A 40 4.39 16.77 8.70
CA ALA A 40 4.75 16.31 10.03
C ALA A 40 3.69 15.41 10.65
N PRO A 41 2.38 15.72 10.56
CA PRO A 41 1.38 14.82 11.15
C PRO A 41 1.42 13.43 10.54
N LEU A 42 1.65 13.33 9.23
CA LEU A 42 1.73 12.03 8.57
C LEU A 42 2.91 11.23 9.10
N PHE A 43 4.08 11.83 9.14
CA PHE A 43 5.28 11.12 9.60
C PHE A 43 5.20 10.76 11.08
N ASP A 44 4.52 11.58 11.89
CA ASP A 44 4.32 11.27 13.31
C ASP A 44 3.45 10.02 13.47
N ILE A 45 2.37 9.93 12.68
CA ILE A 45 1.50 8.76 12.71
C ILE A 45 2.28 7.51 12.30
N LEU A 46 3.05 7.63 11.24
CA LEU A 46 3.84 6.48 10.77
C LEU A 46 4.81 6.03 11.82
N ALA A 47 5.47 6.96 12.51
CA ALA A 47 6.42 6.61 13.55
C ALA A 47 5.73 5.88 14.71
N GLU A 48 4.54 6.33 15.09
CA GLU A 48 3.81 5.69 16.18
C GLU A 48 3.46 4.25 15.87
N HIS A 49 3.21 3.94 14.61
CA HIS A 49 2.83 2.60 14.21
C HIS A 49 4.00 1.77 13.71
N ARG A 50 5.22 2.31 13.80
CA ARG A 50 6.40 1.68 13.21
C ARG A 50 6.14 1.38 11.75
N ALA A 51 5.55 2.35 11.06
CA ALA A 51 5.09 2.19 9.69
C ALA A 51 6.01 2.92 8.72
N ALA A 52 6.02 2.44 7.49
CA ALA A 52 6.75 3.07 6.40
C ALA A 52 5.85 3.07 5.18
N LEU A 53 6.19 3.91 4.21
CA LEU A 53 5.40 4.03 3.01
C LEU A 53 6.16 3.50 1.80
N LYS A 54 5.42 2.89 0.90
CA LYS A 54 5.95 2.48 -0.40
C LYS A 54 5.03 3.07 -1.45
N CYS A 55 5.59 3.91 -2.32
CA CYS A 55 4.83 4.46 -3.43
C CYS A 55 4.47 3.33 -4.39
N GLN A 56 3.23 3.31 -4.83
CA GLN A 56 2.75 2.25 -5.70
C GLN A 56 3.55 2.19 -7.02
N PHE A 57 3.86 3.36 -7.58
CA PHE A 57 4.67 3.40 -8.79
C PHE A 57 6.05 2.77 -8.56
N ASP A 58 6.66 3.08 -7.42
CA ASP A 58 7.98 2.52 -7.10
C ASP A 58 7.93 1.01 -6.96
N ALA A 59 6.86 0.48 -6.38
CA ALA A 59 6.69 -0.97 -6.26
C ALA A 59 6.59 -1.62 -7.64
N PHE A 60 5.84 -1.00 -8.54
CA PHE A 60 5.71 -1.52 -9.91
C PHE A 60 7.05 -1.47 -10.64
N ALA A 61 7.79 -0.36 -10.48
CA ALA A 61 9.08 -0.22 -11.13
C ALA A 61 10.07 -1.28 -10.63
N GLU A 62 10.04 -1.57 -9.33
CA GLU A 62 10.90 -2.61 -8.76
C GLU A 62 10.54 -3.99 -9.29
N TYR A 63 9.25 -4.25 -9.45
CA TYR A 63 8.80 -5.52 -10.00
C TYR A 63 9.32 -5.71 -11.42
N VAL A 64 9.21 -4.66 -12.25
CA VAL A 64 9.69 -4.71 -13.64
C VAL A 64 11.20 -4.91 -13.67
N ALA A 65 11.93 -4.18 -12.83
CA ALA A 65 13.38 -4.31 -12.79
C ALA A 65 13.80 -5.72 -12.38
N ALA A 66 13.12 -6.28 -11.37
CA ALA A 66 13.43 -7.64 -10.93
C ALA A 66 13.15 -8.66 -12.03
N ALA A 67 12.04 -8.47 -12.75
CA ALA A 67 11.69 -9.38 -13.84
C ALA A 67 12.74 -9.34 -14.93
N GLU A 68 13.22 -8.15 -15.27
CA GLU A 68 14.22 -8.01 -16.33
C GLU A 68 15.57 -8.56 -15.89
N GLU A 69 15.85 -8.54 -14.60
CA GLU A 69 17.11 -9.09 -14.09
C GLU A 69 17.07 -10.60 -13.93
N HIS A 70 15.94 -11.15 -13.48
CA HIS A 70 15.86 -12.56 -13.10
C HIS A 70 15.10 -13.43 -14.09
N GLY A 71 14.59 -12.87 -15.17
CA GLY A 71 13.86 -13.63 -16.17
C GLY A 71 12.38 -13.30 -16.16
N VAL A 72 11.91 -12.65 -17.22
CA VAL A 72 10.53 -12.17 -17.28
C VAL A 72 9.52 -13.32 -17.24
N GLU A 73 9.93 -14.51 -17.64
CA GLU A 73 9.04 -15.67 -17.64
C GLU A 73 8.64 -16.07 -16.21
N ASN A 74 9.38 -15.63 -15.22
CA ASN A 74 9.08 -15.93 -13.82
C ASN A 74 8.17 -14.88 -13.18
N TYR A 75 7.78 -13.86 -13.94
CA TYR A 75 7.03 -12.73 -13.42
C TYR A 75 5.75 -12.55 -14.25
N PRO A 76 4.68 -13.23 -13.88
CA PRO A 76 3.48 -13.26 -14.74
C PRO A 76 2.84 -11.90 -14.97
N LEU A 77 3.09 -10.93 -14.10
CA LEU A 77 2.52 -9.59 -14.29
C LEU A 77 3.45 -8.64 -15.03
N TYR A 78 4.57 -9.13 -15.55
CA TYR A 78 5.58 -8.25 -16.13
C TYR A 78 5.02 -7.38 -17.24
N GLN A 79 4.32 -7.98 -18.21
CA GLN A 79 3.82 -7.23 -19.37
C GLN A 79 2.83 -6.14 -18.93
N TRP A 80 1.90 -6.51 -18.07
CA TRP A 80 0.90 -5.56 -17.58
C TRP A 80 1.55 -4.44 -16.76
N THR A 81 2.48 -4.80 -15.89
CA THR A 81 3.11 -3.82 -15.01
C THR A 81 3.96 -2.85 -15.82
N LYS A 82 4.72 -3.37 -16.78
CA LYS A 82 5.55 -2.51 -17.61
C LYS A 82 4.69 -1.54 -18.42
N ALA A 83 3.61 -2.03 -19.03
CA ALA A 83 2.72 -1.16 -19.78
C ALA A 83 2.10 -0.08 -18.88
N THR A 84 1.81 -0.44 -17.63
CA THR A 84 1.21 0.49 -16.68
C THR A 84 2.17 1.62 -16.33
N ILE A 85 3.43 1.30 -16.01
CA ILE A 85 4.36 2.36 -15.62
C ILE A 85 4.81 3.21 -16.80
N GLU A 86 4.64 2.72 -18.01
CA GLU A 86 4.97 3.50 -19.21
C GLU A 86 3.83 4.37 -19.71
N ASN A 87 2.64 4.19 -19.16
CA ASN A 87 1.48 4.99 -19.52
C ASN A 87 1.45 6.26 -18.66
N PRO A 88 1.57 7.47 -19.27
CA PRO A 88 1.69 8.69 -18.47
C PRO A 88 0.54 8.94 -17.50
N ALA A 89 -0.70 8.65 -17.90
CA ALA A 89 -1.84 8.88 -17.02
C ALA A 89 -1.82 7.93 -15.83
N LYS A 90 -1.47 6.67 -16.07
CA LYS A 90 -1.41 5.70 -14.99
C LYS A 90 -0.19 5.95 -14.10
N LYS A 91 0.91 6.37 -14.70
CA LYS A 91 2.09 6.73 -13.91
C LYS A 91 1.76 7.80 -12.91
N GLU A 92 1.06 8.85 -13.32
CA GLU A 92 0.71 9.93 -12.42
C GLU A 92 -0.18 9.44 -11.30
N LYS A 93 -1.16 8.59 -11.63
CA LYS A 93 -2.06 8.04 -10.64
C LYS A 93 -1.30 7.26 -9.56
N TYR A 94 -0.40 6.39 -9.99
CA TYR A 94 0.31 5.53 -9.04
C TYR A 94 1.41 6.24 -8.29
N LEU A 95 1.94 7.35 -8.83
CA LEU A 95 2.89 8.17 -8.09
C LEU A 95 2.24 8.82 -6.87
N ARG A 96 0.92 8.98 -6.87
CA ARG A 96 0.20 9.56 -5.75
C ARG A 96 -0.37 8.55 -4.79
N SER A 97 -0.19 7.26 -5.05
CA SER A 97 -0.72 6.18 -4.23
C SER A 97 0.37 5.54 -3.40
N PHE A 98 0.08 5.33 -2.13
CA PHE A 98 1.05 4.77 -1.19
C PHE A 98 0.46 3.61 -0.42
N THR A 99 1.27 2.58 -0.22
CA THR A 99 0.93 1.45 0.65
C THR A 99 1.63 1.65 1.98
N VAL A 100 0.92 1.42 3.07
CA VAL A 100 1.49 1.54 4.41
C VAL A 100 1.96 0.16 4.85
N TYR A 101 3.26 0.07 5.15
CA TYR A 101 3.88 -1.13 5.71
C TYR A 101 4.00 -0.94 7.21
N VAL A 102 3.76 -1.98 8.00
CA VAL A 102 3.91 -1.93 9.45
C VAL A 102 4.89 -3.02 9.85
N ASP A 103 5.94 -2.65 10.58
CA ASP A 103 7.02 -3.57 10.96
C ASP A 103 7.54 -4.31 9.73
N GLU A 104 7.66 -3.57 8.62
CA GLU A 104 8.18 -4.07 7.35
C GLU A 104 7.27 -5.09 6.66
N ARG A 105 6.00 -5.18 7.09
CA ARG A 105 5.05 -6.11 6.49
C ARG A 105 3.99 -5.32 5.74
N GLU A 106 3.65 -5.80 4.55
CA GLU A 106 2.66 -5.09 3.74
C GLU A 106 1.23 -5.45 4.12
N VAL A 107 1.04 -6.51 4.91
CA VAL A 107 -0.28 -6.86 5.43
C VAL A 107 -0.15 -7.14 6.92
N TYR A 108 -1.23 -6.90 7.67
CA TYR A 108 -1.19 -6.97 9.13
C TYR A 108 -2.59 -7.21 9.67
N ALA A 109 -2.66 -7.42 10.98
CA ALA A 109 -3.93 -7.76 11.63
C ALA A 109 -4.95 -6.64 11.47
N LYS A 110 -6.21 -6.99 11.53
CA LYS A 110 -7.31 -6.03 11.39
C LYS A 110 -7.20 -4.89 12.39
N GLU A 111 -6.83 -5.19 13.62
CA GLU A 111 -6.72 -4.16 14.65
C GLU A 111 -5.68 -3.10 14.30
N ILE A 112 -4.58 -3.53 13.70
CA ILE A 112 -3.53 -2.60 13.27
C ILE A 112 -4.06 -1.75 12.13
N ALA A 113 -4.72 -2.37 11.16
CA ALA A 113 -5.26 -1.66 10.02
C ALA A 113 -6.32 -0.65 10.45
N ASP A 114 -7.20 -1.03 11.37
CA ASP A 114 -8.24 -0.15 11.86
C ASP A 114 -7.65 1.05 12.59
N SER A 115 -6.61 0.83 13.38
CA SER A 115 -5.96 1.90 14.12
C SER A 115 -5.26 2.87 13.17
N LEU A 116 -4.58 2.35 12.16
CA LEU A 116 -3.96 3.19 11.14
C LEU A 116 -4.99 4.04 10.42
N GLU A 117 -6.08 3.41 9.99
CA GLU A 117 -7.12 4.11 9.26
C GLU A 117 -7.69 5.25 10.09
N ALA A 118 -7.95 4.97 11.37
CA ALA A 118 -8.50 5.97 12.28
C ALA A 118 -7.55 7.14 12.45
N ASP A 119 -6.25 6.85 12.61
CA ASP A 119 -5.26 7.92 12.81
C ASP A 119 -5.03 8.73 11.55
N LEU A 120 -5.16 8.11 10.38
CA LEU A 120 -4.97 8.82 9.12
C LEU A 120 -6.19 9.63 8.69
N GLN A 121 -7.37 9.31 9.23
CA GLN A 121 -8.60 9.96 8.81
C GLN A 121 -8.56 11.49 8.94
N PRO A 122 -8.02 12.08 10.02
CA PRO A 122 -7.92 13.54 10.09
C PRO A 122 -7.14 14.15 8.94
N LEU A 123 -6.17 13.43 8.38
CA LEU A 123 -5.41 13.94 7.24
C LEU A 123 -6.24 13.94 5.97
N ALA A 124 -7.21 13.03 5.86
CA ALA A 124 -8.15 13.07 4.75
C ALA A 124 -9.09 14.26 4.91
N THR A 125 -9.53 14.52 6.14
CA THR A 125 -10.40 15.65 6.43
C THR A 125 -9.68 16.97 6.14
N SER A 126 -8.38 17.06 6.47
CA SER A 126 -7.63 18.29 6.27
C SER A 126 -7.22 18.51 4.80
N GLY A 127 -7.35 17.48 3.97
CA GLY A 127 -7.04 17.60 2.56
C GLY A 127 -5.66 17.13 2.14
N LEU A 128 -4.83 16.70 3.08
CA LEU A 128 -3.52 16.13 2.72
C LEU A 128 -3.67 14.82 1.99
N ILE A 129 -4.56 13.96 2.49
CA ILE A 129 -4.86 12.68 1.88
C ILE A 129 -6.17 12.81 1.12
N ALA A 130 -6.20 12.37 -0.12
CA ALA A 130 -7.41 12.41 -0.94
C ALA A 130 -8.33 11.25 -0.60
N ARG A 131 -7.76 10.08 -0.34
CA ARG A 131 -8.57 8.88 -0.08
C ARG A 131 -7.75 7.86 0.70
N ILE A 132 -8.41 7.19 1.64
CA ILE A 132 -7.83 6.08 2.39
C ILE A 132 -8.60 4.83 2.02
N SER A 133 -7.88 3.74 1.77
CA SER A 133 -8.49 2.44 1.45
C SER A 133 -7.92 1.39 2.37
N LYS A 134 -8.77 0.50 2.84
CA LYS A 134 -8.35 -0.63 3.66
C LYS A 134 -8.78 -1.89 2.94
N TYR A 135 -7.83 -2.74 2.61
CA TYR A 135 -8.06 -3.94 1.85
C TYR A 135 -7.96 -5.17 2.74
N ASP A 136 -8.91 -6.05 2.57
CA ASP A 136 -9.02 -7.32 3.25
C ASP A 136 -8.47 -8.36 2.28
N THR A 137 -7.59 -9.22 2.73
CA THR A 137 -7.02 -10.24 1.85
C THR A 137 -7.96 -11.41 1.62
N ASN A 138 -9.12 -11.43 2.26
CA ASN A 138 -10.12 -12.47 2.05
C ASN A 138 -10.74 -12.31 0.66
N PRO A 139 -10.56 -13.25 -0.26
CA PRO A 139 -11.08 -13.10 -1.62
C PRO A 139 -12.60 -12.95 -1.68
N ALA A 140 -13.32 -13.45 -0.68
CA ALA A 140 -14.77 -13.33 -0.67
C ALA A 140 -15.22 -11.89 -0.47
N ASN A 141 -14.42 -11.09 0.27
CA ASN A 141 -14.77 -9.71 0.55
C ASN A 141 -14.06 -8.74 -0.37
N ASN A 142 -13.05 -9.20 -1.07
CA ASN A 142 -12.21 -8.34 -1.89
C ASN A 142 -11.75 -9.12 -3.11
N PRO A 143 -12.67 -9.42 -4.01
CA PRO A 143 -12.34 -10.23 -5.18
C PRO A 143 -11.24 -9.57 -5.98
N GLN A 144 -10.13 -10.25 -6.10
CA GLN A 144 -9.01 -9.71 -6.81
C GLN A 144 -9.07 -10.05 -8.25
N SER A 145 -8.51 -9.19 -9.01
CA SER A 145 -8.40 -9.51 -10.40
C SER A 145 -7.42 -10.66 -10.57
N PRO A 146 -7.57 -11.38 -11.65
CA PRO A 146 -6.75 -12.57 -11.89
C PRO A 146 -5.26 -12.27 -11.92
N GLN A 147 -4.88 -11.05 -12.08
CA GLN A 147 -3.46 -10.75 -12.15
C GLN A 147 -2.77 -10.84 -10.81
N ARG A 148 -3.50 -11.10 -9.75
CA ARG A 148 -2.83 -11.32 -8.50
C ARG A 148 -2.43 -12.76 -8.45
N PRO A 149 -1.34 -13.04 -8.72
CA PRO A 149 -0.95 -14.42 -8.81
C PRO A 149 -0.73 -15.00 -7.47
N ARG A 150 -0.90 -14.72 -7.55
CA ARG A 150 -0.60 -15.12 -6.98
C ARG A 150 0.14 -15.49 -6.63
N GLU A 151 -0.06 -15.05 -6.48
CA GLU A 151 0.52 -15.23 -6.27
C GLU A 151 0.94 -16.31 -6.05
N ARG A 152 0.86 -16.74 -6.49
CA ARG A 152 1.15 -17.64 -6.63
C ARG A 152 1.74 -18.17 -6.93
N SER A 153 1.82 -18.24 -6.90
CA SER A 153 2.25 -18.69 -7.27
C SER A 153 2.70 -18.92 -7.34
#